data_74896e850c2c6ac624492a4c34b9d598
#
_entry.id   74896e850c2c6ac624492a4c34b9d598
#
_cell.length_a   1.000
_cell.length_b   1.000
_cell.length_c   1.000
_cell.angle_alpha   90.00
_cell.angle_beta   90.00
_cell.angle_gamma   90.00
#
_symmetry.space_group_name_H-M   'P 1'
#
loop_
_entity.id
_entity.type
_entity.pdbx_description
1 polymer ?
#
loop_
_entity_poly.entity_id
_entity_poly.type
_entity_poly.pdbx_seq_one_letter_code
_entity_poly.pdbx_strand_id
1 'polypeptide(L)'
;MVKSLLKGIGDTKKVEKFYDDWSKNYEQSLIDWNYKAPRQSVNILNKYIKIKPKYLLDLACGTGLFLEEYSKLYPQCICDGSDISKKIIDISKKKKIYRKLFKTSFEKKIKSNTQYDVVSLIGAMTYCEDHQLLLKLVFSYLKKNGCFIFTQRTDLWEKLNFDKLLRKNSYFKIAHISRPLNYLPKNKDFKSNVKIRIVLLNKI
;
A
#
# COMPACT_ATOMS: atom_id res chain seq x y z
N MET A 1 -6.29 -23.39 6.87
CA MET A 1 -5.92 -22.59 8.08
C MET A 1 -5.01 -21.48 7.61
N VAL A 2 -5.42 -20.22 7.74
CA VAL A 2 -4.59 -19.08 7.33
C VAL A 2 -3.41 -18.99 8.29
N LYS A 3 -2.19 -19.05 7.77
CA LYS A 3 -0.96 -18.85 8.55
C LYS A 3 -0.92 -17.40 9.02
N SER A 4 -0.41 -17.16 10.22
CA SER A 4 -0.34 -15.82 10.82
C SER A 4 0.29 -14.79 9.89
N LEU A 5 -0.36 -13.63 9.74
CA LEU A 5 0.15 -12.45 9.02
C LEU A 5 1.43 -11.86 9.65
N LEU A 6 1.82 -12.34 10.83
CA LEU A 6 3.05 -11.96 11.51
C LEU A 6 4.27 -12.77 11.04
N LYS A 7 4.05 -13.86 10.27
CA LYS A 7 5.13 -14.70 9.74
C LYS A 7 5.71 -14.10 8.46
N GLY A 8 7.04 -14.09 8.35
CA GLY A 8 7.77 -13.65 7.17
C GLY A 8 8.23 -12.21 7.18
N ILE A 9 7.92 -11.41 8.21
CA ILE A 9 8.48 -10.07 8.36
C ILE A 9 10.01 -10.17 8.40
N GLY A 10 10.70 -9.41 7.51
CA GLY A 10 12.16 -9.44 7.38
C GLY A 10 12.70 -10.54 6.46
N ASP A 11 11.84 -11.23 5.69
CA ASP A 11 12.27 -12.22 4.70
C ASP A 11 11.36 -12.19 3.47
N THR A 12 11.82 -11.50 2.44
CA THR A 12 11.09 -11.29 1.18
C THR A 12 10.62 -12.58 0.51
N LYS A 13 11.42 -13.67 0.56
CA LYS A 13 11.05 -14.97 -0.03
C LYS A 13 9.94 -15.65 0.76
N LYS A 14 9.97 -15.55 2.08
CA LYS A 14 8.90 -16.08 2.94
C LYS A 14 7.60 -15.30 2.74
N VAL A 15 7.67 -13.98 2.57
CA VAL A 15 6.51 -13.15 2.24
C VAL A 15 5.92 -13.57 0.91
N GLU A 16 6.72 -13.69 -0.16
CA GLU A 16 6.25 -14.14 -1.48
C GLU A 16 5.53 -15.50 -1.38
N LYS A 17 6.18 -16.49 -0.77
CA LYS A 17 5.59 -17.83 -0.58
C LYS A 17 4.29 -17.77 0.23
N PHE A 18 4.24 -16.96 1.28
CA PHE A 18 3.04 -16.81 2.11
C PHE A 18 1.86 -16.31 1.28
N TYR A 19 2.03 -15.24 0.49
CA TYR A 19 0.97 -14.68 -0.34
C TYR A 19 0.61 -15.59 -1.53
N ASP A 20 1.57 -16.30 -2.10
CA ASP A 20 1.29 -17.32 -3.11
C ASP A 20 0.40 -18.45 -2.56
N ASP A 21 0.69 -18.94 -1.35
CA ASP A 21 -0.09 -19.99 -0.69
C ASP A 21 -1.49 -19.50 -0.28
N TRP A 22 -1.62 -18.21 0.08
CA TRP A 22 -2.88 -17.62 0.52
C TRP A 22 -3.76 -17.11 -0.62
N SER A 23 -3.22 -16.97 -1.81
CA SER A 23 -3.85 -16.29 -2.95
C SER A 23 -5.30 -16.70 -3.25
N LYS A 24 -5.62 -18.01 -3.16
CA LYS A 24 -6.97 -18.53 -3.44
C LYS A 24 -8.06 -18.02 -2.48
N ASN A 25 -7.69 -17.75 -1.22
CA ASN A 25 -8.61 -17.34 -0.16
C ASN A 25 -8.39 -15.89 0.28
N TYR A 26 -7.53 -15.13 -0.43
CA TYR A 26 -7.07 -13.82 -0.02
C TYR A 26 -8.23 -12.85 0.16
N GLU A 27 -9.02 -12.61 -0.87
CA GLU A 27 -10.12 -11.64 -0.84
C GLU A 27 -11.21 -12.06 0.15
N GLN A 28 -11.61 -13.35 0.15
CA GLN A 28 -12.61 -13.83 1.09
C GLN A 28 -12.16 -13.63 2.53
N SER A 29 -10.89 -13.93 2.85
CA SER A 29 -10.35 -13.69 4.19
C SER A 29 -10.41 -12.21 4.59
N LEU A 30 -10.10 -11.29 3.69
CA LEU A 30 -10.16 -9.85 3.96
C LEU A 30 -11.59 -9.35 4.16
N ILE A 31 -12.56 -9.90 3.42
CA ILE A 31 -13.99 -9.63 3.61
C ILE A 31 -14.43 -10.12 5.01
N ASP A 32 -14.10 -11.37 5.35
CA ASP A 32 -14.43 -11.98 6.64
C ASP A 32 -13.84 -11.20 7.81
N TRP A 33 -12.64 -10.64 7.65
CA TRP A 33 -11.95 -9.82 8.65
C TRP A 33 -12.40 -8.36 8.65
N ASN A 34 -13.36 -7.97 7.80
CA ASN A 34 -13.86 -6.61 7.67
C ASN A 34 -12.77 -5.57 7.39
N TYR A 35 -11.89 -5.88 6.42
CA TYR A 35 -10.80 -5.02 6.00
C TYR A 35 -11.30 -3.81 5.21
N LYS A 36 -11.14 -2.61 5.78
CA LYS A 36 -11.65 -1.36 5.19
C LYS A 36 -10.55 -0.38 4.77
N ALA A 37 -9.27 -0.73 4.95
CA ALA A 37 -8.18 0.19 4.66
C ALA A 37 -8.15 0.72 3.21
N PRO A 38 -8.43 -0.08 2.15
CA PRO A 38 -8.51 0.43 0.79
C PRO A 38 -9.48 1.60 0.65
N ARG A 39 -10.74 1.41 1.01
CA ARG A 39 -11.80 2.43 0.95
C ARG A 39 -11.48 3.66 1.83
N GLN A 40 -10.98 3.44 3.05
CA GLN A 40 -10.61 4.54 3.95
C GLN A 40 -9.46 5.36 3.38
N SER A 41 -8.48 4.71 2.75
CA SER A 41 -7.34 5.39 2.10
C SER A 41 -7.81 6.23 0.91
N VAL A 42 -8.69 5.71 0.07
CA VAL A 42 -9.27 6.46 -1.05
C VAL A 42 -10.04 7.68 -0.56
N ASN A 43 -10.83 7.56 0.50
CA ASN A 43 -11.58 8.69 1.06
C ASN A 43 -10.64 9.80 1.59
N ILE A 44 -9.55 9.42 2.27
CA ILE A 44 -8.54 10.39 2.73
C ILE A 44 -7.84 11.02 1.53
N LEU A 45 -7.39 10.24 0.56
CA LEU A 45 -6.75 10.76 -0.65
C LEU A 45 -7.66 11.77 -1.35
N ASN A 46 -8.92 11.43 -1.59
CA ASN A 46 -9.89 12.31 -2.25
C ASN A 46 -10.11 13.64 -1.51
N LYS A 47 -10.06 13.61 -0.17
CA LYS A 47 -10.23 14.82 0.65
C LYS A 47 -9.05 15.80 0.52
N TYR A 48 -7.83 15.29 0.33
CA TYR A 48 -6.62 16.12 0.39
C TYR A 48 -5.94 16.33 -0.96
N ILE A 49 -6.24 15.51 -1.99
CA ILE A 49 -5.68 15.69 -3.32
C ILE A 49 -6.32 16.90 -4.00
N LYS A 50 -5.47 17.82 -4.52
CA LYS A 50 -5.93 19.06 -5.14
C LYS A 50 -6.01 18.99 -6.68
N ILE A 51 -5.50 17.90 -7.24
CA ILE A 51 -5.41 17.69 -8.69
C ILE A 51 -6.20 16.44 -9.08
N LYS A 52 -6.67 16.39 -10.34
CA LYS A 52 -7.23 15.15 -10.90
C LYS A 52 -6.07 14.26 -11.36
N PRO A 53 -5.83 13.10 -10.70
CA PRO A 53 -4.68 12.26 -11.03
C PRO A 53 -4.85 11.64 -12.43
N LYS A 54 -3.77 11.66 -13.21
CA LYS A 54 -3.71 10.99 -14.52
C LYS A 54 -3.03 9.63 -14.44
N TYR A 55 -2.03 9.49 -13.57
CA TYR A 55 -1.27 8.25 -13.40
C TYR A 55 -1.13 7.88 -11.92
N LEU A 56 -1.37 6.62 -11.62
CA LEU A 56 -1.17 6.04 -10.27
C LEU A 56 -0.26 4.82 -10.36
N LEU A 57 0.63 4.66 -9.38
CA LEU A 57 1.40 3.44 -9.14
C LEU A 57 0.98 2.84 -7.80
N ASP A 58 0.45 1.61 -7.84
CA ASP A 58 0.03 0.85 -6.67
C ASP A 58 1.10 -0.17 -6.30
N LEU A 59 1.87 0.13 -5.26
CA LEU A 59 2.93 -0.75 -4.74
C LEU A 59 2.32 -1.81 -3.82
N ALA A 60 2.78 -3.06 -3.92
CA ALA A 60 2.20 -4.21 -3.25
C ALA A 60 0.68 -4.25 -3.44
N CYS A 61 0.26 -4.15 -4.71
CA CYS A 61 -1.13 -3.91 -5.11
C CYS A 61 -2.09 -5.05 -4.73
N GLY A 62 -1.57 -6.19 -4.33
CA GLY A 62 -2.39 -7.36 -4.02
C GLY A 62 -3.25 -7.75 -5.22
N THR A 63 -4.48 -8.12 -4.96
CA THR A 63 -5.49 -8.43 -6.00
C THR A 63 -6.17 -7.18 -6.58
N GLY A 64 -5.76 -5.97 -6.17
CA GLY A 64 -6.28 -4.70 -6.68
C GLY A 64 -7.40 -4.06 -5.87
N LEU A 65 -7.61 -4.46 -4.62
CA LEU A 65 -8.70 -3.94 -3.78
C LEU A 65 -8.64 -2.42 -3.57
N PHE A 66 -7.44 -1.83 -3.49
CA PHE A 66 -7.30 -0.37 -3.42
C PHE A 66 -7.74 0.28 -4.73
N LEU A 67 -7.30 -0.27 -5.87
CA LEU A 67 -7.65 0.29 -7.16
C LEU A 67 -9.14 0.14 -7.50
N GLU A 68 -9.81 -0.93 -7.05
CA GLU A 68 -11.26 -1.08 -7.21
C GLU A 68 -12.03 0.05 -6.51
N GLU A 69 -11.60 0.46 -5.31
CA GLU A 69 -12.21 1.61 -4.64
C GLU A 69 -11.79 2.94 -5.28
N TYR A 70 -10.53 3.06 -5.69
CA TYR A 70 -9.98 4.27 -6.29
C TYR A 70 -10.61 4.61 -7.64
N SER A 71 -10.81 3.62 -8.50
CA SER A 71 -11.38 3.82 -9.85
C SER A 71 -12.83 4.27 -9.84
N LYS A 72 -13.57 4.05 -8.74
CA LYS A 72 -14.94 4.60 -8.57
C LYS A 72 -14.94 6.14 -8.57
N LEU A 73 -13.88 6.77 -8.06
CA LEU A 73 -13.74 8.23 -8.01
C LEU A 73 -12.88 8.78 -9.16
N TYR A 74 -11.93 7.99 -9.66
CA TYR A 74 -10.97 8.38 -10.69
C TYR A 74 -10.94 7.41 -11.87
N PRO A 75 -12.07 7.19 -12.58
CA PRO A 75 -12.19 6.16 -13.62
C PRO A 75 -11.29 6.40 -14.83
N GLN A 76 -10.81 7.64 -15.03
CA GLN A 76 -9.92 7.99 -16.15
C GLN A 76 -8.43 7.89 -15.78
N CYS A 77 -8.10 7.55 -14.52
CA CYS A 77 -6.72 7.41 -14.08
C CYS A 77 -6.11 6.13 -14.65
N ILE A 78 -4.94 6.26 -15.27
CA ILE A 78 -4.17 5.12 -15.77
C ILE A 78 -3.33 4.58 -14.64
N CYS A 79 -3.52 3.31 -14.30
CA CYS A 79 -2.93 2.71 -13.12
C CYS A 79 -1.97 1.57 -13.49
N ASP A 80 -0.77 1.62 -12.89
CA ASP A 80 0.18 0.52 -12.89
C ASP A 80 0.24 -0.09 -11.49
N GLY A 81 0.53 -1.38 -11.37
CA GLY A 81 0.66 -2.06 -10.09
C GLY A 81 1.94 -2.89 -9.97
N SER A 82 2.38 -3.14 -8.76
CA SER A 82 3.45 -4.11 -8.48
C SER A 82 3.12 -4.96 -7.28
N ASP A 83 3.48 -6.23 -7.34
CA ASP A 83 3.40 -7.14 -6.20
C ASP A 83 4.53 -8.18 -6.26
N ILE A 84 4.89 -8.74 -5.10
CA ILE A 84 5.92 -9.75 -5.02
C ILE A 84 5.39 -11.14 -5.39
N SER A 85 4.11 -11.42 -5.11
CA SER A 85 3.47 -12.70 -5.35
C SER A 85 3.02 -12.84 -6.81
N LYS A 86 3.52 -13.90 -7.47
CA LYS A 86 3.12 -14.20 -8.85
C LYS A 86 1.65 -14.58 -8.92
N LYS A 87 1.15 -15.40 -7.99
CA LYS A 87 -0.25 -15.85 -7.98
C LYS A 87 -1.23 -14.71 -7.72
N ILE A 88 -0.87 -13.78 -6.84
CA ILE A 88 -1.66 -12.56 -6.58
C ILE A 88 -1.73 -11.69 -7.85
N ILE A 89 -0.60 -11.46 -8.52
CA ILE A 89 -0.57 -10.73 -9.80
C ILE A 89 -1.47 -11.41 -10.86
N ASP A 90 -1.47 -12.72 -10.95
CA ASP A 90 -2.30 -13.43 -11.91
C ASP A 90 -3.80 -13.27 -11.63
N ILE A 91 -4.20 -13.14 -10.38
CA ILE A 91 -5.57 -12.78 -9.99
C ILE A 91 -5.86 -11.33 -10.41
N SER A 92 -4.97 -10.40 -10.06
CA SER A 92 -5.11 -8.99 -10.39
C SER A 92 -5.22 -8.73 -11.90
N LYS A 93 -4.45 -9.47 -12.72
CA LYS A 93 -4.52 -9.40 -14.20
C LYS A 93 -5.91 -9.72 -14.76
N LYS A 94 -6.62 -10.67 -14.16
CA LYS A 94 -7.97 -11.06 -14.61
C LYS A 94 -8.99 -9.93 -14.44
N LYS A 95 -8.75 -9.01 -13.51
CA LYS A 95 -9.65 -7.85 -13.27
C LYS A 95 -9.51 -6.76 -14.33
N LYS A 96 -8.42 -6.75 -15.12
CA LYS A 96 -8.17 -5.80 -16.22
C LYS A 96 -8.21 -4.31 -15.81
N ILE A 97 -7.91 -4.01 -14.54
CA ILE A 97 -7.94 -2.66 -13.99
C ILE A 97 -6.58 -1.95 -14.02
N TYR A 98 -5.48 -2.69 -14.20
CA TYR A 98 -4.13 -2.15 -14.33
C TYR A 98 -3.68 -2.14 -15.79
N ARG A 99 -3.02 -1.05 -16.22
CA ARG A 99 -2.33 -0.96 -17.51
C ARG A 99 -1.13 -1.92 -17.56
N LYS A 100 -0.29 -1.89 -16.51
CA LYS A 100 0.89 -2.75 -16.35
C LYS A 100 0.94 -3.32 -14.93
N LEU A 101 1.43 -4.55 -14.84
CA LEU A 101 1.69 -5.22 -13.56
C LEU A 101 3.13 -5.73 -13.53
N PHE A 102 3.88 -5.34 -12.49
CA PHE A 102 5.28 -5.70 -12.30
C PHE A 102 5.39 -6.72 -11.16
N LYS A 103 5.99 -7.88 -11.44
CA LYS A 103 6.34 -8.86 -10.39
C LYS A 103 7.65 -8.43 -9.74
N THR A 104 7.56 -7.71 -8.62
CA THR A 104 8.72 -7.19 -7.89
C THR A 104 8.38 -6.76 -6.48
N SER A 105 9.38 -6.75 -5.58
CA SER A 105 9.24 -6.10 -4.26
C SER A 105 9.11 -4.58 -4.43
N PHE A 106 8.33 -3.94 -3.56
CA PHE A 106 8.18 -2.48 -3.54
C PHE A 106 9.45 -1.74 -3.07
N GLU A 107 10.43 -2.46 -2.49
CA GLU A 107 11.76 -1.94 -2.15
C GLU A 107 12.78 -2.09 -3.30
N LYS A 108 12.35 -2.60 -4.45
CA LYS A 108 13.18 -2.66 -5.66
C LYS A 108 12.68 -1.66 -6.70
N LYS A 109 13.61 -1.03 -7.41
CA LYS A 109 13.28 -0.05 -8.45
C LYS A 109 12.47 -0.71 -9.57
N ILE A 110 11.29 -0.15 -9.85
CA ILE A 110 10.45 -0.55 -10.97
C ILE A 110 11.01 0.10 -12.25
N LYS A 111 11.20 -0.71 -13.29
CA LYS A 111 11.61 -0.24 -14.62
C LYS A 111 10.40 0.38 -15.35
N SER A 112 10.12 1.63 -15.08
CA SER A 112 9.07 2.41 -15.72
C SER A 112 9.57 3.81 -16.04
N ASN A 113 9.25 4.31 -17.23
CA ASN A 113 9.51 5.71 -17.63
C ASN A 113 8.34 6.63 -17.27
N THR A 114 7.26 6.09 -16.68
CA THR A 114 6.10 6.87 -16.26
C THR A 114 6.39 7.57 -14.94
N GLN A 115 6.10 8.88 -14.90
CA GLN A 115 6.02 9.63 -13.65
C GLN A 115 4.56 9.66 -13.19
N TYR A 116 4.33 9.44 -11.91
CA TYR A 116 3.00 9.25 -11.33
C TYR A 116 2.54 10.47 -10.52
N ASP A 117 1.25 10.73 -10.54
CA ASP A 117 0.61 11.77 -9.71
C ASP A 117 0.39 11.23 -8.29
N VAL A 118 0.13 9.93 -8.18
CA VAL A 118 -0.10 9.23 -6.92
C VAL A 118 0.71 7.96 -6.88
N VAL A 119 1.33 7.67 -5.74
CA VAL A 119 1.85 6.34 -5.39
C VAL A 119 1.10 5.86 -4.16
N SER A 120 0.66 4.60 -4.14
CA SER A 120 -0.01 3.96 -3.01
C SER A 120 0.78 2.75 -2.49
N LEU A 121 0.67 2.49 -1.17
CA LEU A 121 1.18 1.28 -0.51
C LEU A 121 0.24 0.92 0.65
N ILE A 122 -0.82 0.17 0.35
CA ILE A 122 -1.90 -0.09 1.31
C ILE A 122 -1.80 -1.51 1.86
N GLY A 123 -1.62 -1.62 3.19
CA GLY A 123 -1.56 -2.90 3.90
C GLY A 123 -0.20 -3.60 3.90
N ALA A 124 0.85 -3.01 3.32
CA ALA A 124 2.12 -3.69 3.12
C ALA A 124 3.34 -3.06 3.82
N MET A 125 3.22 -1.85 4.40
CA MET A 125 4.35 -1.17 5.07
C MET A 125 4.98 -2.01 6.20
N THR A 126 4.24 -2.94 6.78
CA THR A 126 4.73 -3.92 7.77
C THR A 126 5.93 -4.73 7.28
N TYR A 127 6.05 -4.95 5.97
CA TYR A 127 7.09 -5.74 5.35
C TYR A 127 8.27 -4.90 4.83
N CYS A 128 8.25 -3.59 5.05
CA CYS A 128 9.34 -2.70 4.66
C CYS A 128 10.54 -2.89 5.60
N GLU A 129 11.70 -3.20 5.03
CA GLU A 129 12.96 -3.36 5.77
C GLU A 129 13.71 -2.02 5.83
N ASP A 130 13.74 -1.28 4.72
CA ASP A 130 14.41 0.02 4.63
C ASP A 130 13.42 1.13 4.21
N HIS A 131 12.85 1.80 5.21
CA HIS A 131 11.91 2.90 4.99
C HIS A 131 12.54 4.11 4.28
N GLN A 132 13.84 4.36 4.46
CA GLN A 132 14.53 5.47 3.78
C GLN A 132 14.71 5.17 2.30
N LEU A 133 15.11 3.96 1.96
CA LEU A 133 15.18 3.50 0.57
C LEU A 133 13.81 3.56 -0.09
N LEU A 134 12.75 3.08 0.60
CA LEU A 134 11.38 3.16 0.08
C LEU A 134 10.97 4.60 -0.23
N LEU A 135 11.18 5.54 0.71
CA LEU A 135 10.85 6.95 0.49
C LEU A 135 11.61 7.54 -0.71
N LYS A 136 12.91 7.22 -0.85
CA LYS A 136 13.73 7.63 -1.99
C LYS A 136 13.20 7.07 -3.33
N LEU A 137 12.83 5.79 -3.35
CA LEU A 137 12.24 5.16 -4.54
C LEU A 137 10.91 5.81 -4.92
N VAL A 138 10.01 5.99 -3.95
CA VAL A 138 8.71 6.63 -4.18
C VAL A 138 8.89 8.06 -4.67
N PHE A 139 9.82 8.82 -4.08
CA PHE A 139 10.16 10.17 -4.56
C PHE A 139 10.57 10.16 -6.03
N SER A 140 11.35 9.16 -6.47
CA SER A 140 11.79 9.02 -7.86
C SER A 140 10.66 8.69 -8.84
N TYR A 141 9.58 8.07 -8.38
CA TYR A 141 8.41 7.74 -9.20
C TYR A 141 7.42 8.89 -9.35
N LEU A 142 7.38 9.80 -8.37
CA LEU A 142 6.39 10.86 -8.34
C LEU A 142 6.77 12.06 -9.20
N LYS A 143 5.78 12.62 -9.88
CA LYS A 143 5.87 13.97 -10.47
C LYS A 143 6.07 15.02 -9.37
N LYS A 144 6.50 16.22 -9.77
CA LYS A 144 6.41 17.41 -8.91
C LYS A 144 4.96 17.58 -8.44
N ASN A 145 4.76 17.89 -7.16
CA ASN A 145 3.44 17.97 -6.49
C ASN A 145 2.65 16.65 -6.43
N GLY A 146 3.26 15.53 -6.79
CA GLY A 146 2.65 14.22 -6.59
C GLY A 146 2.62 13.81 -5.12
N CYS A 147 1.82 12.81 -4.78
CA CYS A 147 1.66 12.38 -3.39
C CYS A 147 1.83 10.87 -3.20
N PHE A 148 2.24 10.51 -2.00
CA PHE A 148 2.37 9.13 -1.53
C PHE A 148 1.37 8.85 -0.43
N ILE A 149 0.50 7.86 -0.62
CA ILE A 149 -0.44 7.40 0.40
C ILE A 149 -0.10 5.98 0.83
N PHE A 150 -0.03 5.75 2.14
CA PHE A 150 0.24 4.43 2.67
C PHE A 150 -0.45 4.20 4.02
N THR A 151 -0.46 2.95 4.46
CA THR A 151 -0.96 2.57 5.80
C THR A 151 0.16 1.97 6.63
N GLN A 152 0.22 2.33 7.93
CA GLN A 152 1.13 1.72 8.88
C GLN A 152 0.38 1.29 10.15
N ARG A 153 0.71 0.12 10.69
CA ARG A 153 0.16 -0.41 11.93
C ARG A 153 0.63 0.42 13.13
N THR A 154 -0.25 0.61 14.11
CA THR A 154 0.05 1.44 15.30
C THR A 154 1.12 0.83 16.19
N ASP A 155 1.17 -0.48 16.32
CA ASP A 155 2.21 -1.17 17.10
C ASP A 155 3.61 -1.01 16.48
N LEU A 156 3.71 -1.02 15.14
CA LEU A 156 4.96 -0.74 14.44
C LEU A 156 5.27 0.75 14.37
N TRP A 157 4.25 1.61 14.38
CA TRP A 157 4.42 3.06 14.45
C TRP A 157 5.22 3.46 15.69
N GLU A 158 4.82 2.94 16.84
CA GLU A 158 5.48 3.19 18.12
C GLU A 158 6.86 2.53 18.17
N LYS A 159 6.95 1.24 17.84
CA LYS A 159 8.21 0.47 17.86
C LYS A 159 9.31 1.11 17.02
N LEU A 160 8.97 1.64 15.84
CA LEU A 160 9.91 2.22 14.88
C LEU A 160 10.08 3.73 15.03
N ASN A 161 9.41 4.35 16.00
CA ASN A 161 9.36 5.81 16.16
C ASN A 161 9.05 6.50 14.82
N PHE A 162 7.95 6.09 14.20
CA PHE A 162 7.61 6.45 12.83
C PHE A 162 7.39 7.95 12.63
N ASP A 163 6.94 8.67 13.67
CA ASP A 163 6.83 10.12 13.67
C ASP A 163 8.19 10.78 13.42
N LYS A 164 9.23 10.32 14.10
CA LYS A 164 10.60 10.82 13.93
C LYS A 164 11.14 10.51 12.53
N LEU A 165 10.85 9.31 12.02
CA LEU A 165 11.22 8.91 10.66
C LEU A 165 10.60 9.84 9.62
N LEU A 166 9.30 10.11 9.72
CA LEU A 166 8.59 10.99 8.79
C LEU A 166 9.08 12.45 8.88
N ARG A 167 9.37 12.95 10.07
CA ARG A 167 9.87 14.35 10.25
C ARG A 167 11.31 14.53 9.76
N LYS A 168 12.13 13.47 9.81
CA LYS A 168 13.55 13.55 9.38
C LYS A 168 13.74 13.39 7.87
N ASN A 169 12.71 12.91 7.13
CA ASN A 169 12.85 12.75 5.69
C ASN A 169 12.89 14.11 4.98
N SER A 170 13.73 14.21 3.94
CA SER A 170 13.90 15.42 3.11
C SER A 170 13.12 15.36 1.78
N TYR A 171 12.39 14.29 1.52
CA TYR A 171 11.71 14.05 0.24
C TYR A 171 10.26 14.53 0.24
N PHE A 172 9.63 14.54 1.42
CA PHE A 172 8.19 14.72 1.54
C PHE A 172 7.79 15.63 2.69
N LYS A 173 6.73 16.41 2.44
CA LYS A 173 5.97 17.12 3.46
C LYS A 173 4.77 16.28 3.88
N ILE A 174 4.52 16.17 5.18
CA ILE A 174 3.34 15.48 5.72
C ILE A 174 2.10 16.34 5.38
N ALA A 175 1.20 15.79 4.58
CA ALA A 175 -0.09 16.40 4.26
C ALA A 175 -1.17 15.97 5.25
N HIS A 176 -1.15 14.68 5.66
CA HIS A 176 -2.12 14.15 6.61
C HIS A 176 -1.62 12.88 7.30
N ILE A 177 -1.93 12.75 8.58
CA ILE A 177 -1.83 11.49 9.34
C ILE A 177 -3.18 11.27 10.01
N SER A 178 -3.85 10.16 9.73
CA SER A 178 -5.13 9.86 10.33
C SER A 178 -5.02 9.55 11.84
N ARG A 179 -6.12 9.73 12.57
CA ARG A 179 -6.29 9.02 13.85
C ARG A 179 -6.21 7.50 13.61
N PRO A 180 -5.92 6.70 14.66
CA PRO A 180 -5.94 5.24 14.54
C PRO A 180 -7.29 4.72 14.09
N LEU A 181 -7.31 3.88 13.05
CA LEU A 181 -8.48 3.25 12.45
C LEU A 181 -8.41 1.74 12.64
N ASN A 182 -9.55 1.06 12.71
CA ASN A 182 -9.58 -0.40 12.80
C ASN A 182 -8.89 -1.02 11.59
N TYR A 183 -8.01 -2.01 11.84
CA TYR A 183 -7.25 -2.70 10.80
C TYR A 183 -7.99 -3.94 10.27
N LEU A 184 -7.96 -5.01 11.03
CA LEU A 184 -8.59 -6.31 10.72
C LEU A 184 -9.39 -6.76 11.96
N PRO A 185 -10.54 -6.13 12.24
CA PRO A 185 -11.21 -6.26 13.55
C PRO A 185 -11.70 -7.66 13.88
N LYS A 186 -11.86 -8.52 12.88
CA LYS A 186 -12.29 -9.92 13.06
C LYS A 186 -11.16 -10.93 12.85
N ASN A 187 -9.92 -10.48 12.63
CA ASN A 187 -8.77 -11.37 12.49
C ASN A 187 -8.23 -11.77 13.88
N LYS A 188 -8.00 -13.08 14.07
CA LYS A 188 -7.55 -13.62 15.36
C LYS A 188 -6.06 -13.37 15.66
N ASP A 189 -5.25 -13.08 14.65
CA ASP A 189 -3.81 -12.83 14.79
C ASP A 189 -3.53 -11.45 15.40
N PHE A 190 -4.48 -10.52 15.27
CA PHE A 190 -4.35 -9.17 15.79
C PHE A 190 -5.27 -8.99 16.99
N LYS A 191 -4.70 -8.54 18.09
CA LYS A 191 -5.50 -8.07 19.23
C LYS A 191 -6.35 -6.88 18.76
N SER A 192 -7.51 -6.67 19.38
CA SER A 192 -8.44 -5.57 19.03
C SER A 192 -7.83 -4.17 19.10
N ASN A 193 -6.69 -4.02 19.80
CA ASN A 193 -5.96 -2.77 19.90
C ASN A 193 -5.02 -2.48 18.73
N VAL A 194 -4.72 -3.44 17.85
CA VAL A 194 -3.92 -3.17 16.65
C VAL A 194 -4.78 -2.43 15.63
N LYS A 195 -4.39 -1.19 15.37
CA LYS A 195 -5.02 -0.27 14.43
C LYS A 195 -4.04 0.11 13.33
N ILE A 196 -4.51 0.86 12.35
CA ILE A 196 -3.66 1.48 11.33
C ILE A 196 -3.78 3.00 11.38
N ARG A 197 -2.72 3.68 10.95
CA ARG A 197 -2.76 5.07 10.49
C ARG A 197 -2.63 5.10 8.99
N ILE A 198 -3.37 5.98 8.36
CA ILE A 198 -3.25 6.30 6.93
C ILE A 198 -2.47 7.60 6.85
N VAL A 199 -1.39 7.59 6.08
CA VAL A 199 -0.48 8.71 5.92
C VAL A 199 -0.52 9.18 4.47
N LEU A 200 -0.63 10.48 4.29
CA LEU A 200 -0.49 11.16 3.01
C LEU A 200 0.69 12.12 3.06
N LEU A 201 1.62 11.92 2.15
CA LEU A 201 2.82 12.75 1.98
C LEU A 201 2.78 13.42 0.63
N ASN A 202 3.13 14.71 0.56
CA ASN A 202 3.33 15.43 -0.69
C ASN A 202 4.81 15.51 -1.02
N LYS A 203 5.17 15.25 -2.28
CA LYS A 203 6.54 15.44 -2.77
C LYS A 203 6.92 16.93 -2.69
N ILE A 204 8.11 17.21 -2.13
CA ILE A 204 8.71 18.54 -2.07
C ILE A 204 9.34 18.90 -3.42
#